data_f1a726d810df513be0f06a15be4824ed
#
_entry.id   f1a726d810df513be0f06a15be4824ed
#
_cell.length_a   1.000
_cell.length_b   1.000
_cell.length_c   1.000
_cell.angle_alpha   90.00
_cell.angle_beta   90.00
_cell.angle_gamma   90.00
#
_symmetry.space_group_name_H-M   'P 1'
#
loop_
_entity.id
_entity.type
_entity.pdbx_description
1 polymer ?
#
loop_
_entity_poly.entity_id
_entity_poly.type
_entity_poly.pdbx_seq_one_letter_code
_entity_poly.pdbx_strand_id
1 'polypeptide(L)'
;MKVGNLGEIEAVAFDIDGTLYAQWQIHFRAIFHYITRPFFFLKYGLVRKEMHGLKPLDNFIEVQAEKMAEKLHCTTEESLSLLDKHVYTGLSKYFTKIPCLPDVPETFQKFKEAGLKIALLSDFPPEQKGEIWGIKKYCDVILGTEALGALKPDPYSFLKMAEAL
;
A
#
# COMPACT_ATOMS: atom_id res chain seq x y z
N MET A 1 -20.33 4.02 -17.34
CA MET A 1 -19.82 3.26 -18.53
C MET A 1 -20.34 1.82 -18.47
N LYS A 2 -20.91 1.28 -19.54
CA LYS A 2 -21.38 -0.12 -19.57
C LYS A 2 -20.25 -1.05 -20.06
N VAL A 3 -19.97 -2.11 -19.34
CA VAL A 3 -18.91 -3.08 -19.69
C VAL A 3 -19.50 -4.49 -19.68
N GLY A 4 -19.82 -4.99 -20.86
CA GLY A 4 -20.33 -6.34 -21.04
C GLY A 4 -21.49 -6.67 -20.08
N ASN A 5 -21.36 -7.78 -19.34
CA ASN A 5 -22.37 -8.27 -18.39
C ASN A 5 -22.23 -7.63 -16.98
N LEU A 6 -21.29 -6.73 -16.75
CA LEU A 6 -21.05 -6.11 -15.44
C LEU A 6 -22.01 -4.95 -15.11
N GLY A 7 -22.90 -4.60 -16.07
CA GLY A 7 -23.80 -3.48 -15.88
C GLY A 7 -23.14 -2.12 -16.09
N GLU A 8 -23.61 -1.11 -15.36
CA GLU A 8 -23.05 0.23 -15.41
C GLU A 8 -21.95 0.37 -14.36
N ILE A 9 -20.72 0.67 -14.82
CA ILE A 9 -19.56 0.92 -13.95
C ILE A 9 -19.52 2.40 -13.62
N GLU A 10 -19.50 2.72 -12.33
CA GLU A 10 -19.47 4.08 -11.79
C GLU A 10 -18.10 4.43 -11.23
N ALA A 11 -17.31 3.43 -10.81
CA ALA A 11 -15.99 3.61 -10.21
C ALA A 11 -15.01 2.54 -10.67
N VAL A 12 -13.72 2.90 -10.62
CA VAL A 12 -12.60 1.97 -10.81
C VAL A 12 -11.62 2.12 -9.64
N ALA A 13 -11.05 1.01 -9.20
CA ALA A 13 -10.06 1.01 -8.14
C ALA A 13 -8.78 0.34 -8.61
N PHE A 14 -7.65 0.90 -8.19
CA PHE A 14 -6.31 0.39 -8.50
C PHE A 14 -5.55 0.08 -7.21
N ASP A 15 -4.81 -1.00 -7.25
CA ASP A 15 -3.68 -1.21 -6.37
C ASP A 15 -2.50 -0.34 -6.85
N ILE A 16 -1.54 -0.06 -5.97
CA ILE A 16 -0.36 0.75 -6.30
C ILE A 16 0.85 -0.15 -6.56
N ASP A 17 1.18 -1.02 -5.61
CA ASP A 17 2.45 -1.74 -5.55
C ASP A 17 2.47 -2.94 -6.51
N GLY A 18 3.22 -2.83 -7.61
CA GLY A 18 3.26 -3.84 -8.66
C GLY A 18 2.17 -3.69 -9.72
N THR A 19 1.28 -2.70 -9.58
CA THR A 19 0.21 -2.39 -10.53
C THR A 19 0.48 -1.09 -11.30
N LEU A 20 0.80 0.00 -10.60
CA LEU A 20 1.07 1.30 -11.24
C LEU A 20 2.55 1.50 -11.58
N TYR A 21 3.42 0.67 -11.04
CA TYR A 21 4.84 0.60 -11.36
C TYR A 21 5.33 -0.85 -11.30
N ALA A 22 6.42 -1.16 -11.97
CA ALA A 22 6.99 -2.52 -11.94
C ALA A 22 7.64 -2.81 -10.58
N GLN A 23 7.13 -3.79 -9.85
CA GLN A 23 7.51 -4.12 -8.47
C GLN A 23 9.02 -4.41 -8.31
N TRP A 24 9.69 -4.97 -9.31
CA TRP A 24 11.13 -5.21 -9.26
C TRP A 24 11.96 -3.93 -9.05
N GLN A 25 11.42 -2.77 -9.43
CA GLN A 25 12.13 -1.49 -9.31
C GLN A 25 12.37 -1.09 -7.85
N ILE A 26 11.39 -1.30 -6.96
CA ILE A 26 11.61 -1.03 -5.54
C ILE A 26 12.66 -1.99 -4.96
N HIS A 27 12.57 -3.28 -5.28
CA HIS A 27 13.54 -4.26 -4.81
C HIS A 27 14.96 -3.96 -5.28
N PHE A 28 15.14 -3.60 -6.53
CA PHE A 28 16.45 -3.23 -7.08
C PHE A 28 17.01 -1.96 -6.43
N ARG A 29 16.20 -0.91 -6.27
CA ARG A 29 16.64 0.36 -5.67
C ARG A 29 16.91 0.24 -4.18
N ALA A 30 16.14 -0.56 -3.47
CA ALA A 30 16.27 -0.78 -2.04
C ALA A 30 17.15 -1.99 -1.67
N ILE A 31 17.85 -2.62 -2.63
CA ILE A 31 18.59 -3.86 -2.40
C ILE A 31 19.61 -3.72 -1.26
N PHE A 32 20.40 -2.64 -1.23
CA PHE A 32 21.35 -2.39 -0.14
C PHE A 32 20.65 -2.14 1.20
N HIS A 33 19.46 -1.57 1.19
CA HIS A 33 18.65 -1.39 2.38
C HIS A 33 18.22 -2.74 2.97
N TYR A 34 17.83 -3.69 2.12
CA TYR A 34 17.45 -5.04 2.53
C TYR A 34 18.64 -5.88 2.99
N ILE A 35 19.73 -5.93 2.21
CA ILE A 35 20.89 -6.79 2.52
C ILE A 35 21.69 -6.32 3.74
N THR A 36 21.62 -5.04 4.12
CA THR A 36 22.23 -4.54 5.35
C THR A 36 21.42 -4.91 6.60
N ARG A 37 20.18 -5.39 6.45
CA ARG A 37 19.28 -5.75 7.57
C ARG A 37 18.45 -7.01 7.27
N PRO A 38 19.11 -8.11 6.83
CA PRO A 38 18.38 -9.27 6.29
C PRO A 38 17.46 -9.91 7.32
N PHE A 39 17.90 -10.02 8.58
CA PHE A 39 17.10 -10.61 9.66
C PHE A 39 15.88 -9.76 10.02
N PHE A 40 16.00 -8.44 9.96
CA PHE A 40 14.86 -7.55 10.20
C PHE A 40 13.79 -7.77 9.13
N PHE A 41 14.15 -7.72 7.85
CA PHE A 41 13.19 -7.89 6.76
C PHE A 41 12.61 -9.29 6.64
N LEU A 42 13.39 -10.33 7.01
CA LEU A 42 12.86 -11.68 7.13
C LEU A 42 11.77 -11.76 8.21
N LYS A 43 12.03 -11.24 9.41
CA LYS A 43 11.07 -11.20 10.51
C LYS A 43 9.84 -10.34 10.16
N TYR A 44 10.06 -9.20 9.51
CA TYR A 44 8.98 -8.35 9.02
C TYR A 44 8.09 -9.08 8.01
N GLY A 45 8.65 -9.81 7.07
CA GLY A 45 7.87 -10.63 6.12
C GLY A 45 7.03 -11.70 6.80
N LEU A 46 7.55 -12.35 7.87
CA LEU A 46 6.79 -13.32 8.66
C LEU A 46 5.62 -12.63 9.39
N VAL A 47 5.88 -11.49 10.04
CA VAL A 47 4.81 -10.71 10.70
C VAL A 47 3.76 -10.25 9.69
N ARG A 48 4.16 -9.73 8.53
CA ARG A 48 3.19 -9.34 7.49
C ARG A 48 2.30 -10.51 7.06
N LYS A 49 2.86 -11.70 6.92
CA LYS A 49 2.07 -12.91 6.62
C LYS A 49 1.08 -13.24 7.73
N GLU A 50 1.46 -13.09 9.00
CA GLU A 50 0.53 -13.26 10.12
C GLU A 50 -0.57 -12.19 10.11
N MET A 51 -0.23 -10.94 9.83
CA MET A 51 -1.19 -9.83 9.78
C MET A 51 -2.27 -10.02 8.70
N HIS A 52 -1.93 -10.63 7.55
CA HIS A 52 -2.93 -10.98 6.51
C HIS A 52 -4.02 -11.96 6.97
N GLY A 53 -3.79 -12.72 8.03
CA GLY A 53 -4.74 -13.68 8.57
C GLY A 53 -5.62 -13.15 9.70
N LEU A 54 -5.42 -11.89 10.13
CA LEU A 54 -6.17 -11.31 11.24
C LEU A 54 -7.46 -10.66 10.74
N LYS A 55 -8.47 -10.65 11.62
CA LYS A 55 -9.69 -9.83 11.44
C LYS A 55 -9.32 -8.34 11.48
N PRO A 56 -10.16 -7.46 10.93
CA PRO A 56 -9.92 -6.02 10.99
C PRO A 56 -9.61 -5.53 12.41
N LEU A 57 -8.57 -4.71 12.54
CA LEU A 57 -8.02 -4.21 13.80
C LEU A 57 -8.10 -2.68 13.83
N ASP A 58 -8.58 -2.11 14.93
CA ASP A 58 -8.56 -0.65 15.13
C ASP A 58 -7.15 -0.11 15.41
N ASN A 59 -6.25 -0.98 15.88
CA ASN A 59 -4.87 -0.66 16.27
C ASN A 59 -3.83 -1.48 15.48
N PHE A 60 -3.99 -1.54 14.16
CA PHE A 60 -3.17 -2.38 13.27
C PHE A 60 -1.65 -2.18 13.47
N ILE A 61 -1.20 -0.93 13.57
CA ILE A 61 0.22 -0.59 13.69
C ILE A 61 0.81 -1.08 15.02
N GLU A 62 0.06 -0.91 16.11
CA GLU A 62 0.46 -1.39 17.44
C GLU A 62 0.58 -2.92 17.46
N VAL A 63 -0.42 -3.63 16.94
CA VAL A 63 -0.40 -5.10 16.87
C VAL A 63 0.75 -5.60 15.99
N GLN A 64 1.01 -4.94 14.87
CA GLN A 64 2.16 -5.27 14.03
C GLN A 64 3.48 -5.04 14.78
N ALA A 65 3.59 -3.95 15.54
CA ALA A 65 4.78 -3.63 16.31
C ALA A 65 5.00 -4.61 17.48
N GLU A 66 3.94 -5.02 18.17
CA GLU A 66 4.00 -6.05 19.23
C GLU A 66 4.54 -7.37 18.65
N LYS A 67 3.99 -7.84 17.53
CA LYS A 67 4.47 -9.07 16.87
C LYS A 67 5.93 -8.94 16.38
N MET A 68 6.34 -7.78 15.92
CA MET A 68 7.73 -7.53 15.56
C MET A 68 8.63 -7.50 16.80
N ALA A 69 8.20 -6.88 17.90
CA ALA A 69 8.92 -6.82 19.16
C ALA A 69 9.22 -8.23 19.71
N GLU A 70 8.22 -9.12 19.70
CA GLU A 70 8.39 -10.54 20.08
C GLU A 70 9.49 -11.21 19.24
N LYS A 71 9.45 -11.03 17.89
CA LYS A 71 10.44 -11.65 17.00
C LYS A 71 11.82 -11.01 17.11
N LEU A 72 11.89 -9.72 17.42
CA LEU A 72 13.15 -8.98 17.54
C LEU A 72 13.76 -9.07 18.94
N HIS A 73 13.01 -9.52 19.95
CA HIS A 73 13.37 -9.52 21.37
C HIS A 73 13.66 -8.11 21.90
N CYS A 74 12.77 -7.17 21.60
CA CYS A 74 12.86 -5.77 22.01
C CYS A 74 11.49 -5.26 22.53
N THR A 75 11.40 -4.00 22.96
CA THR A 75 10.13 -3.41 23.38
C THR A 75 9.25 -3.04 22.18
N THR A 76 7.96 -2.83 22.41
CA THR A 76 7.04 -2.38 21.36
C THR A 76 7.43 -1.01 20.83
N GLU A 77 7.88 -0.10 21.69
CA GLU A 77 8.34 1.24 21.31
C GLU A 77 9.60 1.19 20.42
N GLU A 78 10.55 0.32 20.76
CA GLU A 78 11.73 0.09 19.92
C GLU A 78 11.33 -0.50 18.55
N SER A 79 10.39 -1.44 18.56
CA SER A 79 9.84 -2.04 17.34
C SER A 79 9.14 -1.03 16.46
N LEU A 80 8.30 -0.16 17.01
CA LEU A 80 7.67 0.95 16.27
C LEU A 80 8.72 1.85 15.61
N SER A 81 9.74 2.24 16.37
CA SER A 81 10.84 3.05 15.85
C SER A 81 11.60 2.36 14.71
N LEU A 82 11.83 1.05 14.81
CA LEU A 82 12.50 0.26 13.78
C LEU A 82 11.61 0.09 12.52
N LEU A 83 10.31 -0.11 12.69
CA LEU A 83 9.35 -0.18 11.60
C LEU A 83 9.29 1.15 10.84
N ASP A 84 9.16 2.27 11.55
CA ASP A 84 9.21 3.58 10.90
C ASP A 84 10.52 3.79 10.16
N LYS A 85 11.64 3.61 10.85
CA LYS A 85 12.98 3.84 10.29
C LYS A 85 13.31 2.97 9.08
N HIS A 86 12.85 1.72 9.05
CA HIS A 86 13.28 0.76 8.02
C HIS A 86 12.19 0.43 7.00
N VAL A 87 10.92 0.55 7.34
CA VAL A 87 9.80 0.25 6.42
C VAL A 87 9.15 1.53 5.95
N TYR A 88 8.58 2.32 6.85
CA TYR A 88 7.75 3.47 6.46
C TYR A 88 8.59 4.61 5.90
N THR A 89 9.31 5.32 6.73
CA THR A 89 10.20 6.40 6.30
C THR A 89 11.40 5.87 5.49
N GLY A 90 11.96 4.72 5.89
CA GLY A 90 13.15 4.14 5.28
C GLY A 90 13.01 3.77 3.81
N LEU A 91 11.83 3.30 3.38
CA LEU A 91 11.58 2.94 1.98
C LEU A 91 11.03 4.10 1.15
N SER A 92 10.43 5.11 1.76
CA SER A 92 9.82 6.24 1.08
C SER A 92 10.77 6.93 0.07
N LYS A 93 12.02 7.14 0.44
CA LYS A 93 13.06 7.73 -0.43
C LYS A 93 13.34 6.95 -1.74
N TYR A 94 13.01 5.67 -1.77
CA TYR A 94 13.17 4.85 -2.97
C TYR A 94 11.96 4.97 -3.88
N PHE A 95 10.75 5.02 -3.30
CA PHE A 95 9.51 5.17 -4.06
C PHE A 95 9.47 6.44 -4.90
N THR A 96 9.93 7.56 -4.37
CA THR A 96 9.98 8.85 -5.09
C THR A 96 10.84 8.83 -6.37
N LYS A 97 11.70 7.81 -6.52
CA LYS A 97 12.62 7.64 -7.66
C LYS A 97 12.15 6.59 -8.67
N ILE A 98 11.03 5.94 -8.41
CA ILE A 98 10.48 4.91 -9.30
C ILE A 98 9.55 5.59 -10.31
N PRO A 99 9.74 5.40 -11.63
CA PRO A 99 8.75 5.85 -12.61
C PRO A 99 7.52 4.91 -12.58
N CYS A 100 6.34 5.48 -12.84
CA CYS A 100 5.16 4.66 -13.14
C CYS A 100 5.28 3.96 -14.50
N LEU A 101 4.37 3.03 -14.76
CA LEU A 101 4.20 2.47 -16.10
C LEU A 101 3.77 3.59 -17.08
N PRO A 102 4.18 3.51 -18.36
CA PRO A 102 4.00 4.61 -19.31
C PRO A 102 2.57 5.14 -19.45
N ASP A 103 1.59 4.24 -19.48
CA ASP A 103 0.20 4.59 -19.77
C ASP A 103 -0.62 4.97 -18.50
N VAL A 104 -0.01 4.96 -17.31
CA VAL A 104 -0.73 5.22 -16.06
C VAL A 104 -1.36 6.61 -16.02
N PRO A 105 -0.64 7.73 -16.25
CA PRO A 105 -1.25 9.06 -16.19
C PRO A 105 -2.38 9.25 -17.20
N GLU A 106 -2.20 8.75 -18.42
CA GLU A 106 -3.19 8.85 -19.49
C GLU A 106 -4.44 8.01 -19.18
N THR A 107 -4.26 6.82 -18.62
CA THR A 107 -5.35 5.94 -18.20
C THR A 107 -6.22 6.61 -17.12
N PHE A 108 -5.61 7.20 -16.11
CA PHE A 108 -6.33 7.91 -15.06
C PHE A 108 -7.10 9.12 -15.59
N GLN A 109 -6.48 9.88 -16.49
CA GLN A 109 -7.14 11.00 -17.15
C GLN A 109 -8.36 10.53 -17.94
N LYS A 110 -8.23 9.49 -18.77
CA LYS A 110 -9.33 8.93 -19.58
C LYS A 110 -10.50 8.44 -18.72
N PHE A 111 -10.23 7.78 -17.60
CA PHE A 111 -11.29 7.36 -16.68
C PHE A 111 -12.02 8.56 -16.06
N LYS A 112 -11.28 9.60 -15.70
CA LYS A 112 -11.90 10.83 -15.19
C LYS A 112 -12.74 11.55 -16.24
N GLU A 113 -12.25 11.65 -17.47
CA GLU A 113 -13.00 12.20 -18.61
C GLU A 113 -14.25 11.38 -18.94
N ALA A 114 -14.21 10.07 -18.71
CA ALA A 114 -15.38 9.19 -18.82
C ALA A 114 -16.37 9.31 -17.67
N GLY A 115 -16.13 10.20 -16.71
CA GLY A 115 -17.01 10.44 -15.55
C GLY A 115 -16.93 9.40 -14.45
N LEU A 116 -15.89 8.53 -14.46
CA LEU A 116 -15.74 7.51 -13.43
C LEU A 116 -15.09 8.10 -12.17
N LYS A 117 -15.50 7.60 -11.02
CA LYS A 117 -14.78 7.79 -9.76
C LYS A 117 -13.56 6.87 -9.75
N ILE A 118 -12.46 7.35 -9.17
CA ILE A 118 -11.18 6.61 -9.13
C ILE A 118 -10.72 6.46 -7.69
N ALA A 119 -10.44 5.22 -7.27
CA ALA A 119 -9.85 4.93 -5.98
C ALA A 119 -8.46 4.29 -6.11
N LEU A 120 -7.59 4.56 -5.14
CA LEU A 120 -6.37 3.80 -4.88
C LEU A 120 -6.49 3.06 -3.55
N LEU A 121 -6.10 1.79 -3.53
CA LEU A 121 -6.07 0.95 -2.33
C LEU A 121 -4.74 0.21 -2.24
N SER A 122 -3.85 0.67 -1.36
CA SER A 122 -2.51 0.10 -1.16
C SER A 122 -2.41 -0.59 0.20
N ASP A 123 -1.63 -1.69 0.29
CA ASP A 123 -1.33 -2.34 1.57
C ASP A 123 -0.34 -1.56 2.44
N PHE A 124 0.34 -0.58 1.86
CA PHE A 124 1.20 0.35 2.58
C PHE A 124 0.60 1.76 2.57
N PRO A 125 1.01 2.63 3.51
CA PRO A 125 0.57 4.02 3.50
C PRO A 125 0.85 4.68 2.13
N PRO A 126 -0.16 5.21 1.44
CA PRO A 126 0.03 5.85 0.13
C PRO A 126 1.01 7.03 0.17
N GLU A 127 1.15 7.67 1.33
CA GLU A 127 2.06 8.79 1.59
C GLU A 127 3.52 8.43 1.32
N GLN A 128 3.90 7.15 1.47
CA GLN A 128 5.23 6.67 1.13
C GLN A 128 5.61 6.89 -0.34
N LYS A 129 4.61 6.96 -1.23
CA LYS A 129 4.80 7.13 -2.67
C LYS A 129 4.82 8.59 -3.10
N GLY A 130 4.81 9.53 -2.15
CA GLY A 130 4.82 10.97 -2.42
C GLY A 130 3.61 11.39 -3.26
N GLU A 131 3.84 12.08 -4.38
CA GLU A 131 2.78 12.59 -5.25
C GLU A 131 2.17 11.54 -6.20
N ILE A 132 2.58 10.27 -6.06
CA ILE A 132 2.07 9.15 -6.88
C ILE A 132 2.03 9.56 -8.36
N TRP A 133 3.18 10.00 -8.87
CA TRP A 133 3.39 10.43 -10.27
C TRP A 133 2.40 11.49 -10.78
N GLY A 134 1.83 12.29 -9.89
CA GLY A 134 0.87 13.36 -10.24
C GLY A 134 -0.54 12.87 -10.56
N ILE A 135 -0.86 11.58 -10.33
CA ILE A 135 -2.20 11.05 -10.56
C ILE A 135 -3.17 11.28 -9.40
N LYS A 136 -2.69 11.70 -8.23
CA LYS A 136 -3.54 12.04 -7.08
C LYS A 136 -4.71 12.96 -7.45
N LYS A 137 -4.48 13.93 -8.34
CA LYS A 137 -5.49 14.89 -8.79
C LYS A 137 -6.69 14.26 -9.51
N TYR A 138 -6.55 13.03 -9.97
CA TYR A 138 -7.63 12.27 -10.62
C TYR A 138 -8.38 11.36 -9.64
N CYS A 139 -7.81 11.10 -8.46
CA CYS A 139 -8.36 10.16 -7.49
C CYS A 139 -9.41 10.85 -6.60
N ASP A 140 -10.55 10.21 -6.44
CA ASP A 140 -11.60 10.62 -5.50
C ASP A 140 -11.33 10.07 -4.10
N VAL A 141 -10.69 8.89 -4.02
CA VAL A 141 -10.36 8.19 -2.77
C VAL A 141 -8.97 7.57 -2.85
N ILE A 142 -8.16 7.74 -1.81
CA ILE A 142 -6.84 7.11 -1.66
C ILE A 142 -6.74 6.54 -0.26
N LEU A 143 -6.62 5.21 -0.13
CA LEU A 143 -6.65 4.50 1.14
C LEU A 143 -5.46 3.56 1.29
N GLY A 144 -4.93 3.50 2.52
CA GLY A 144 -4.00 2.47 2.97
C GLY A 144 -4.73 1.42 3.80
N THR A 145 -4.57 0.14 3.48
CA THR A 145 -5.28 -0.93 4.19
C THR A 145 -4.83 -1.10 5.62
N GLU A 146 -3.59 -0.74 5.95
CA GLU A 146 -3.11 -0.69 7.33
C GLU A 146 -3.91 0.30 8.19
N ALA A 147 -4.24 1.48 7.63
CA ALA A 147 -5.06 2.48 8.30
C ALA A 147 -6.53 2.03 8.45
N LEU A 148 -6.98 1.14 7.56
CA LEU A 148 -8.30 0.52 7.64
C LEU A 148 -8.32 -0.69 8.61
N GLY A 149 -7.16 -1.17 9.02
CA GLY A 149 -7.03 -2.27 9.96
C GLY A 149 -7.00 -3.68 9.35
N ALA A 150 -7.10 -3.83 8.03
CA ALA A 150 -7.12 -5.14 7.38
C ALA A 150 -6.42 -5.11 6.02
N LEU A 151 -5.43 -5.98 5.83
CA LEU A 151 -4.68 -6.09 4.58
C LEU A 151 -5.49 -6.81 3.49
N LYS A 152 -5.21 -6.50 2.23
CA LYS A 152 -5.76 -7.28 1.10
C LYS A 152 -5.25 -8.73 1.18
N PRO A 153 -6.05 -9.73 0.83
CA PRO A 153 -7.35 -9.67 0.14
C PRO A 153 -8.58 -9.63 1.06
N ASP A 154 -8.47 -9.21 2.33
CA ASP A 154 -9.63 -9.13 3.20
C ASP A 154 -10.71 -8.23 2.59
N PRO A 155 -11.98 -8.68 2.50
CA PRO A 155 -13.06 -7.91 1.88
C PRO A 155 -13.38 -6.61 2.62
N TYR A 156 -13.03 -6.48 3.89
CA TYR A 156 -13.28 -5.29 4.69
C TYR A 156 -12.70 -4.02 4.06
N SER A 157 -11.45 -4.06 3.62
CA SER A 157 -10.80 -2.90 3.01
C SER A 157 -11.46 -2.49 1.68
N PHE A 158 -11.94 -3.46 0.90
CA PHE A 158 -12.69 -3.19 -0.34
C PHE A 158 -14.05 -2.59 -0.06
N LEU A 159 -14.75 -3.08 0.98
CA LEU A 159 -16.04 -2.52 1.39
C LEU A 159 -15.88 -1.07 1.88
N LYS A 160 -14.87 -0.80 2.70
CA LYS A 160 -14.56 0.56 3.16
C LYS A 160 -14.21 1.51 2.01
N MET A 161 -13.50 1.03 1.02
CA MET A 161 -13.21 1.81 -0.19
C MET A 161 -14.50 2.10 -0.98
N ALA A 162 -15.38 1.11 -1.13
CA ALA A 162 -16.66 1.29 -1.84
C ALA A 162 -17.60 2.26 -1.09
N GLU A 163 -17.60 2.24 0.25
CA GLU A 163 -18.36 3.20 1.07
C GLU A 163 -17.83 4.63 0.92
N ALA A 164 -16.52 4.80 0.68
CA ALA A 164 -15.88 6.10 0.52
C ALA A 164 -16.06 6.71 -0.88
N LEU A 165 -16.41 5.90 -1.88
CA LEU A 165 -16.72 6.31 -3.26
C LEU A 165 -18.17 6.76 -3.42
#